data_32c5f42b7a00875e1f034ba9b7ba8af8
#
_entry.id   32c5f42b7a00875e1f034ba9b7ba8af8
#
_cell.length_a   1.000
_cell.length_b   1.000
_cell.length_c   1.000
_cell.angle_alpha   90.00
_cell.angle_beta   90.00
_cell.angle_gamma   90.00
#
_symmetry.space_group_name_H-M   'P 1'
#
loop_
_entity.id
_entity.type
_entity.pdbx_description
1 polymer ?
#
loop_
_entity_poly.entity_id
_entity_poly.type
_entity_poly.pdbx_seq_one_letter_code
_entity_poly.pdbx_strand_id
1 'polypeptide(L)'
;MALTPNSPNSDNSMNALKQYGGNIITVILLALAGYFGWTYWQNNHARVDTVAADYYADIQRLNEEVHLANQNPDLEAEAQSALADSRAQLNKDIDSLVSTHASSVYAWQALMMKARMQADSDDFTGANASLKQALAIDLGDAGLQAITQLRYAETLLAAGEIEAALSAAKSTMPSSFEASQQELLGDIYVKQQKREEAIQAYNNAWELLRTRQETRSVLALKMESLGIVPEPISEQASLIQASASAE
;
A
#
# COMPACT_ATOMS: atom_id res chain seq x y z
N MET A 1 32.81 -24.20 67.90
CA MET A 1 31.75 -25.17 67.51
C MET A 1 30.76 -24.40 66.64
N ALA A 2 30.97 -24.45 65.34
CA ALA A 2 30.16 -23.67 64.35
C ALA A 2 29.33 -24.67 63.55
N LEU A 3 28.03 -24.61 63.71
CA LEU A 3 27.05 -25.42 62.95
C LEU A 3 26.76 -24.68 61.60
N THR A 4 27.15 -25.31 60.52
CA THR A 4 26.71 -24.89 59.19
C THR A 4 25.31 -25.46 58.90
N PRO A 5 24.34 -24.67 58.44
CA PRO A 5 23.05 -25.21 58.00
C PRO A 5 23.22 -25.80 56.59
N ASN A 6 23.05 -27.08 56.48
CA ASN A 6 22.96 -27.83 55.26
C ASN A 6 21.59 -27.51 54.61
N SER A 7 21.54 -26.94 53.41
CA SER A 7 20.30 -26.67 52.66
C SER A 7 20.05 -27.80 51.65
N PRO A 8 19.06 -28.68 51.89
CA PRO A 8 18.83 -29.88 51.08
C PRO A 8 17.94 -29.65 49.83
N ASN A 9 17.61 -28.42 49.47
CA ASN A 9 16.58 -28.18 48.44
C ASN A 9 17.11 -27.81 47.03
N SER A 10 18.42 -27.57 46.87
CA SER A 10 18.96 -27.21 45.56
C SER A 10 19.25 -28.40 44.65
N ASP A 11 19.60 -29.53 45.24
CA ASP A 11 19.99 -30.73 44.47
C ASP A 11 18.80 -31.49 43.88
N ASN A 12 17.64 -31.47 44.56
CA ASN A 12 16.43 -32.12 44.08
C ASN A 12 15.79 -31.36 42.88
N SER A 13 15.85 -30.04 42.86
CA SER A 13 15.34 -29.25 41.76
C SER A 13 16.20 -29.34 40.50
N MET A 14 17.52 -29.43 40.66
CA MET A 14 18.46 -29.61 39.54
C MET A 14 18.38 -31.03 38.94
N ASN A 15 18.14 -32.05 39.74
CA ASN A 15 17.96 -33.42 39.27
C ASN A 15 16.62 -33.62 38.55
N ALA A 16 15.54 -32.98 39.03
CA ALA A 16 14.25 -32.93 38.33
C ALA A 16 14.35 -32.19 37.01
N LEU A 17 15.09 -31.06 36.93
CA LEU A 17 15.32 -30.33 35.71
C LEU A 17 16.14 -31.12 34.68
N LYS A 18 17.14 -31.89 35.10
CA LYS A 18 17.91 -32.79 34.23
C LYS A 18 17.09 -33.98 33.73
N GLN A 19 16.18 -34.50 34.53
CA GLN A 19 15.35 -35.65 34.17
C GLN A 19 14.16 -35.29 33.27
N TYR A 20 13.55 -34.11 33.47
CA TYR A 20 12.34 -33.68 32.74
C TYR A 20 12.60 -32.51 31.78
N GLY A 21 13.76 -31.86 31.82
CA GLY A 21 14.08 -30.69 31.05
C GLY A 21 13.94 -30.90 29.52
N GLY A 22 14.36 -32.08 29.04
CA GLY A 22 14.19 -32.44 27.64
C GLY A 22 12.71 -32.54 27.22
N ASN A 23 11.89 -33.12 28.03
CA ASN A 23 10.46 -33.28 27.76
C ASN A 23 9.71 -31.93 27.85
N ILE A 24 10.10 -31.08 28.81
CA ILE A 24 9.53 -29.74 28.96
C ILE A 24 9.86 -28.87 27.73
N ILE A 25 11.12 -28.88 27.28
CA ILE A 25 11.57 -28.19 26.09
C ILE A 25 10.80 -28.69 24.86
N THR A 26 10.63 -30.00 24.72
CA THR A 26 9.87 -30.57 23.59
C THR A 26 8.41 -30.11 23.58
N VAL A 27 7.75 -30.07 24.74
CA VAL A 27 6.36 -29.60 24.87
C VAL A 27 6.26 -28.11 24.51
N ILE A 28 7.22 -27.29 24.97
CA ILE A 28 7.26 -25.86 24.62
C ILE A 28 7.47 -25.66 23.11
N LEU A 29 8.38 -26.41 22.50
CA LEU A 29 8.63 -26.35 21.05
C LEU A 29 7.40 -26.80 20.24
N LEU A 30 6.69 -27.83 20.69
CA LEU A 30 5.45 -28.26 20.03
C LEU A 30 4.33 -27.22 20.17
N ALA A 31 4.21 -26.59 21.34
CA ALA A 31 3.25 -25.50 21.54
C ALA A 31 3.56 -24.29 20.66
N LEU A 32 4.83 -23.91 20.56
CA LEU A 32 5.28 -22.82 19.67
C LEU A 32 5.08 -23.18 18.19
N ALA A 33 5.44 -24.40 17.79
CA ALA A 33 5.22 -24.87 16.41
C ALA A 33 3.71 -24.90 16.06
N GLY A 34 2.87 -25.33 16.99
CA GLY A 34 1.41 -25.30 16.86
C GLY A 34 0.87 -23.87 16.74
N TYR A 35 1.34 -22.96 17.58
CA TYR A 35 0.96 -21.56 17.55
C TYR A 35 1.39 -20.86 16.25
N PHE A 36 2.67 -20.99 15.87
CA PHE A 36 3.17 -20.39 14.62
C PHE A 36 2.58 -21.07 13.39
N GLY A 37 2.38 -22.39 13.40
CA GLY A 37 1.72 -23.12 12.32
C GLY A 37 0.26 -22.67 12.15
N TRP A 38 -0.48 -22.50 13.25
CA TRP A 38 -1.85 -21.98 13.23
C TRP A 38 -1.91 -20.55 12.75
N THR A 39 -1.03 -19.67 13.25
CA THR A 39 -0.96 -18.27 12.85
C THR A 39 -0.56 -18.13 11.37
N TYR A 40 0.40 -18.93 10.90
CA TYR A 40 0.79 -19.00 9.50
C TYR A 40 -0.37 -19.50 8.62
N TRP A 41 -1.06 -20.57 9.03
CA TRP A 41 -2.21 -21.10 8.30
C TRP A 41 -3.36 -20.09 8.25
N GLN A 42 -3.69 -19.47 9.36
CA GLN A 42 -4.74 -18.46 9.44
C GLN A 42 -4.40 -17.23 8.58
N ASN A 43 -3.16 -16.78 8.60
CA ASN A 43 -2.71 -15.64 7.80
C ASN A 43 -2.63 -15.94 6.29
N ASN A 44 -2.30 -17.17 5.90
CA ASN A 44 -2.16 -17.51 4.49
C ASN A 44 -3.43 -18.09 3.85
N HIS A 45 -4.23 -18.87 4.60
CA HIS A 45 -5.43 -19.52 4.05
C HIS A 45 -6.69 -18.67 4.18
N ALA A 46 -6.78 -17.81 5.20
CA ALA A 46 -7.89 -16.88 5.32
C ALA A 46 -7.90 -15.79 4.23
N ARG A 47 -6.79 -15.64 3.47
CA ARG A 47 -6.67 -14.65 2.39
C ARG A 47 -7.03 -15.19 1.01
N VAL A 48 -7.10 -16.48 0.81
CA VAL A 48 -7.45 -17.09 -0.48
C VAL A 48 -8.93 -17.47 -0.45
N ASP A 49 -9.78 -16.50 -0.73
CA ASP A 49 -11.18 -16.73 -1.01
C ASP A 49 -11.34 -17.00 -2.51
N THR A 50 -11.39 -18.28 -2.89
CA THR A 50 -11.49 -18.68 -4.30
C THR A 50 -12.78 -18.21 -4.96
N VAL A 51 -13.88 -18.11 -4.22
CA VAL A 51 -15.15 -17.59 -4.73
C VAL A 51 -15.03 -16.11 -5.03
N ALA A 52 -14.41 -15.33 -4.11
CA ALA A 52 -14.12 -13.94 -4.35
C ALA A 52 -13.13 -13.73 -5.51
N ALA A 53 -12.17 -14.65 -5.71
CA ALA A 53 -11.25 -14.62 -6.84
C ALA A 53 -11.96 -14.74 -8.18
N ASP A 54 -12.84 -15.74 -8.31
CA ASP A 54 -13.61 -15.97 -9.53
C ASP A 54 -14.53 -14.78 -9.82
N TYR A 55 -15.20 -14.26 -8.78
CA TYR A 55 -16.06 -13.08 -8.91
C TYR A 55 -15.26 -11.84 -9.33
N TYR A 56 -14.08 -11.63 -8.74
CA TYR A 56 -13.21 -10.52 -9.12
C TYR A 56 -12.68 -10.67 -10.57
N ALA A 57 -12.43 -11.88 -11.04
CA ALA A 57 -12.03 -12.13 -12.44
C ALA A 57 -13.12 -11.71 -13.43
N ASP A 58 -14.40 -11.95 -13.10
CA ASP A 58 -15.53 -11.46 -13.91
C ASP A 58 -15.63 -9.92 -13.89
N ILE A 59 -15.42 -9.31 -12.74
CA ILE A 59 -15.36 -7.84 -12.61
C ILE A 59 -14.21 -7.28 -13.46
N GLN A 60 -13.03 -7.88 -13.44
CA GLN A 60 -11.89 -7.43 -14.25
C GLN A 60 -12.21 -7.52 -15.75
N ARG A 61 -12.83 -8.60 -16.20
CA ARG A 61 -13.24 -8.76 -17.60
C ARG A 61 -14.22 -7.68 -18.03
N LEU A 62 -15.26 -7.42 -17.23
CA LEU A 62 -16.22 -6.38 -17.51
C LEU A 62 -15.58 -4.97 -17.49
N ASN A 63 -14.66 -4.72 -16.57
CA ASN A 63 -13.90 -3.46 -16.53
C ASN A 63 -13.06 -3.27 -17.80
N GLU A 64 -12.41 -4.30 -18.31
CA GLU A 64 -11.66 -4.24 -19.56
C GLU A 64 -12.57 -3.95 -20.77
N GLU A 65 -13.73 -4.59 -20.85
CA GLU A 65 -14.74 -4.32 -21.88
C GLU A 65 -15.19 -2.84 -21.84
N VAL A 66 -15.48 -2.31 -20.65
CA VAL A 66 -15.83 -0.89 -20.45
C VAL A 66 -14.68 0.02 -20.84
N HIS A 67 -13.44 -0.32 -20.48
CA HIS A 67 -12.27 0.47 -20.80
C HIS A 67 -12.01 0.53 -22.31
N LEU A 68 -12.09 -0.58 -23.00
CA LEU A 68 -11.94 -0.64 -24.47
C LEU A 68 -13.04 0.15 -25.19
N ALA A 69 -14.30 0.02 -24.74
CA ALA A 69 -15.41 0.80 -25.30
C ALA A 69 -15.22 2.31 -25.12
N ASN A 70 -14.67 2.75 -23.98
CA ASN A 70 -14.39 4.16 -23.73
C ASN A 70 -13.32 4.78 -24.66
N GLN A 71 -12.47 3.96 -25.27
CA GLN A 71 -11.42 4.44 -26.20
C GLN A 71 -11.96 4.81 -27.57
N ASN A 72 -13.20 4.43 -27.89
CA ASN A 72 -13.82 4.77 -29.16
C ASN A 72 -14.59 6.11 -29.02
N PRO A 73 -14.11 7.22 -29.63
CA PRO A 73 -14.77 8.52 -29.52
C PRO A 73 -16.08 8.63 -30.35
N ASP A 74 -16.27 7.72 -31.33
CA ASP A 74 -17.38 7.79 -32.29
C ASP A 74 -18.44 6.70 -32.03
N LEU A 75 -18.73 6.42 -30.76
CA LEU A 75 -19.78 5.46 -30.40
C LEU A 75 -21.17 5.97 -30.82
N GLU A 76 -21.92 5.11 -31.53
CA GLU A 76 -23.31 5.34 -31.81
C GLU A 76 -24.16 5.39 -30.53
N ALA A 77 -25.31 6.05 -30.58
CA ALA A 77 -26.15 6.29 -29.39
C ALA A 77 -26.57 4.98 -28.67
N GLU A 78 -26.82 3.89 -29.42
CA GLU A 78 -27.13 2.57 -28.86
C GLU A 78 -25.93 1.98 -28.10
N ALA A 79 -24.72 2.10 -28.67
CA ALA A 79 -23.48 1.64 -28.03
C ALA A 79 -23.12 2.48 -26.81
N GLN A 80 -23.40 3.78 -26.80
CA GLN A 80 -23.25 4.64 -25.62
C GLN A 80 -24.19 4.22 -24.49
N SER A 81 -25.45 3.86 -24.82
CA SER A 81 -26.40 3.34 -23.82
C SER A 81 -25.93 2.01 -23.25
N ALA A 82 -25.49 1.08 -24.09
CA ALA A 82 -24.96 -0.20 -23.66
C ALA A 82 -23.71 -0.04 -22.77
N LEU A 83 -22.84 0.94 -23.09
CA LEU A 83 -21.67 1.27 -22.25
C LEU A 83 -22.09 1.81 -20.87
N ALA A 84 -23.12 2.65 -20.82
CA ALA A 84 -23.65 3.15 -19.55
C ALA A 84 -24.23 2.00 -18.68
N ASP A 85 -24.94 1.08 -19.30
CA ASP A 85 -25.48 -0.10 -18.62
C ASP A 85 -24.35 -1.02 -18.11
N SER A 86 -23.27 -1.23 -18.91
CA SER A 86 -22.08 -1.99 -18.50
C SER A 86 -21.36 -1.37 -17.33
N ARG A 87 -21.23 -0.03 -17.29
CA ARG A 87 -20.67 0.70 -16.14
C ARG A 87 -21.54 0.56 -14.88
N ALA A 88 -22.85 0.63 -15.02
CA ALA A 88 -23.77 0.43 -13.92
C ALA A 88 -23.70 -0.99 -13.36
N GLN A 89 -23.62 -2.00 -14.25
CA GLN A 89 -23.43 -3.40 -13.86
C GLN A 89 -22.10 -3.60 -13.16
N LEU A 90 -20.99 -3.06 -13.69
CA LEU A 90 -19.66 -3.13 -13.09
C LEU A 90 -19.66 -2.57 -11.65
N ASN A 91 -20.27 -1.41 -11.42
CA ASN A 91 -20.40 -0.85 -10.09
C ASN A 91 -21.19 -1.75 -9.15
N LYS A 92 -22.29 -2.32 -9.63
CA LYS A 92 -23.12 -3.24 -8.86
C LYS A 92 -22.38 -4.52 -8.49
N ASP A 93 -21.58 -5.07 -9.41
CA ASP A 93 -20.80 -6.28 -9.16
C ASP A 93 -19.67 -6.01 -8.15
N ILE A 94 -19.01 -4.86 -8.24
CA ILE A 94 -18.04 -4.42 -7.24
C ILE A 94 -18.70 -4.31 -5.86
N ASP A 95 -19.83 -3.62 -5.75
CA ASP A 95 -20.55 -3.44 -4.48
C ASP A 95 -21.04 -4.78 -3.90
N SER A 96 -21.43 -5.72 -4.76
CA SER A 96 -21.81 -7.07 -4.37
C SER A 96 -20.61 -7.87 -3.82
N LEU A 97 -19.48 -7.84 -4.52
CA LEU A 97 -18.22 -8.46 -4.05
C LEU A 97 -17.79 -7.89 -2.70
N VAL A 98 -17.79 -6.56 -2.56
CA VAL A 98 -17.39 -5.89 -1.32
C VAL A 98 -18.33 -6.25 -0.16
N SER A 99 -19.65 -6.38 -0.41
CA SER A 99 -20.61 -6.72 0.63
C SER A 99 -20.55 -8.19 1.06
N THR A 100 -20.27 -9.10 0.14
CA THR A 100 -20.27 -10.56 0.40
C THR A 100 -18.89 -11.08 0.87
N HIS A 101 -17.79 -10.43 0.46
CA HIS A 101 -16.41 -10.85 0.75
C HIS A 101 -15.59 -9.70 1.34
N ALA A 102 -16.16 -8.95 2.28
CA ALA A 102 -15.66 -7.68 2.82
C ALA A 102 -14.22 -7.69 3.35
N SER A 103 -13.71 -8.85 3.80
CA SER A 103 -12.35 -8.99 4.35
C SER A 103 -11.34 -9.57 3.35
N SER A 104 -11.74 -9.79 2.09
CA SER A 104 -10.87 -10.38 1.09
C SER A 104 -9.98 -9.33 0.42
N VAL A 105 -8.80 -9.79 -0.06
CA VAL A 105 -7.94 -8.96 -0.91
C VAL A 105 -8.63 -8.55 -2.20
N TYR A 106 -9.58 -9.35 -2.69
CA TYR A 106 -10.33 -9.08 -3.91
C TYR A 106 -11.34 -7.94 -3.73
N ALA A 107 -11.98 -7.84 -2.54
CA ALA A 107 -12.79 -6.67 -2.21
C ALA A 107 -11.96 -5.39 -2.16
N TRP A 108 -10.76 -5.45 -1.58
CA TRP A 108 -9.82 -4.34 -1.60
C TRP A 108 -9.42 -3.95 -3.04
N GLN A 109 -9.07 -4.91 -3.89
CA GLN A 109 -8.71 -4.66 -5.30
C GLN A 109 -9.88 -4.04 -6.07
N ALA A 110 -11.10 -4.54 -5.86
CA ALA A 110 -12.30 -4.01 -6.50
C ALA A 110 -12.59 -2.56 -6.08
N LEU A 111 -12.40 -2.22 -4.80
CA LEU A 111 -12.53 -0.84 -4.30
C LEU A 111 -11.45 0.08 -4.87
N MET A 112 -10.20 -0.39 -4.99
CA MET A 112 -9.13 0.37 -5.62
C MET A 112 -9.42 0.64 -7.11
N MET A 113 -9.97 -0.35 -7.82
CA MET A 113 -10.43 -0.20 -9.20
C MET A 113 -11.57 0.81 -9.30
N LYS A 114 -12.59 0.69 -8.45
CA LYS A 114 -13.74 1.62 -8.41
C LYS A 114 -13.27 3.05 -8.14
N ALA A 115 -12.40 3.25 -7.16
CA ALA A 115 -11.85 4.55 -6.85
C ALA A 115 -11.11 5.18 -8.02
N ARG A 116 -10.32 4.38 -8.76
CA ARG A 116 -9.65 4.84 -9.98
C ARG A 116 -10.66 5.28 -11.04
N MET A 117 -11.67 4.46 -11.35
CA MET A 117 -12.70 4.79 -12.33
C MET A 117 -13.45 6.08 -11.97
N GLN A 118 -13.74 6.27 -10.67
CA GLN A 118 -14.37 7.48 -10.17
C GLN A 118 -13.47 8.70 -10.31
N ALA A 119 -12.18 8.59 -9.96
CA ALA A 119 -11.20 9.67 -10.12
C ALA A 119 -10.97 10.01 -11.61
N ASP A 120 -10.91 9.03 -12.51
CA ASP A 120 -10.78 9.21 -13.96
C ASP A 120 -12.02 9.92 -14.57
N SER A 121 -13.15 9.93 -13.85
CA SER A 121 -14.38 10.63 -14.20
C SER A 121 -14.60 11.92 -13.39
N ASP A 122 -13.57 12.43 -12.71
CA ASP A 122 -13.60 13.60 -11.81
C ASP A 122 -14.56 13.45 -10.61
N ASP A 123 -15.09 12.24 -10.33
CA ASP A 123 -15.86 11.94 -9.12
C ASP A 123 -14.91 11.67 -7.93
N PHE A 124 -14.21 12.71 -7.50
CA PHE A 124 -13.27 12.61 -6.37
C PHE A 124 -13.97 12.28 -5.04
N THR A 125 -15.22 12.70 -4.88
CA THR A 125 -16.01 12.37 -3.68
C THR A 125 -16.30 10.87 -3.59
N GLY A 126 -16.76 10.28 -4.69
CA GLY A 126 -16.94 8.83 -4.78
C GLY A 126 -15.63 8.07 -4.61
N ALA A 127 -14.56 8.52 -5.26
CA ALA A 127 -13.23 7.91 -5.15
C ALA A 127 -12.72 7.92 -3.69
N ASN A 128 -12.89 9.03 -2.98
CA ASN A 128 -12.55 9.13 -1.55
C ASN A 128 -13.37 8.16 -0.70
N ALA A 129 -14.67 8.00 -0.98
CA ALA A 129 -15.52 7.05 -0.27
C ALA A 129 -15.06 5.59 -0.50
N SER A 130 -14.72 5.23 -1.74
CA SER A 130 -14.22 3.90 -2.11
C SER A 130 -12.86 3.61 -1.47
N LEU A 131 -11.91 4.56 -1.49
CA LEU A 131 -10.61 4.43 -0.85
C LEU A 131 -10.71 4.33 0.67
N LYS A 132 -11.63 5.07 1.28
CA LYS A 132 -11.90 4.97 2.72
C LYS A 132 -12.45 3.58 3.11
N GLN A 133 -13.29 2.98 2.26
CA GLN A 133 -13.72 1.60 2.45
C GLN A 133 -12.56 0.61 2.30
N ALA A 134 -11.68 0.80 1.29
CA ALA A 134 -10.49 -0.01 1.08
C ALA A 134 -9.53 0.05 2.28
N LEU A 135 -9.34 1.23 2.88
CA LEU A 135 -8.55 1.44 4.09
C LEU A 135 -9.11 0.70 5.32
N ALA A 136 -10.42 0.47 5.37
CA ALA A 136 -11.07 -0.24 6.47
C ALA A 136 -10.87 -1.76 6.38
N ILE A 137 -10.39 -2.29 5.26
CA ILE A 137 -10.12 -3.72 5.08
C ILE A 137 -8.74 -4.04 5.67
N ASP A 138 -8.71 -4.75 6.79
CA ASP A 138 -7.45 -5.22 7.38
C ASP A 138 -6.95 -6.47 6.67
N LEU A 139 -5.99 -6.30 5.78
CA LEU A 139 -5.29 -7.39 5.11
C LEU A 139 -4.03 -7.84 5.84
N GLY A 140 -3.65 -7.19 6.94
CA GLY A 140 -2.39 -7.40 7.66
C GLY A 140 -1.15 -7.12 6.78
N ASP A 141 -1.29 -6.32 5.73
CA ASP A 141 -0.23 -5.93 4.80
C ASP A 141 -0.04 -4.41 4.83
N ALA A 142 1.05 -3.98 5.46
CA ALA A 142 1.36 -2.57 5.62
C ALA A 142 1.66 -1.86 4.27
N GLY A 143 2.10 -2.61 3.24
CA GLY A 143 2.33 -2.07 1.91
C GLY A 143 1.02 -1.73 1.20
N LEU A 144 0.04 -2.63 1.23
CA LEU A 144 -1.29 -2.37 0.67
C LEU A 144 -2.00 -1.22 1.39
N GLN A 145 -1.85 -1.15 2.72
CA GLN A 145 -2.35 -0.01 3.51
C GLN A 145 -1.69 1.31 3.08
N ALA A 146 -0.36 1.33 2.90
CA ALA A 146 0.36 2.53 2.51
C ALA A 146 -0.02 3.00 1.10
N ILE A 147 -0.14 2.09 0.12
CA ILE A 147 -0.61 2.42 -1.23
C ILE A 147 -2.00 3.04 -1.18
N THR A 148 -2.93 2.43 -0.43
CA THR A 148 -4.30 2.93 -0.30
C THR A 148 -4.33 4.31 0.35
N GLN A 149 -3.51 4.50 1.40
CA GLN A 149 -3.41 5.79 2.11
C GLN A 149 -2.86 6.91 1.22
N LEU A 150 -1.83 6.62 0.42
CA LEU A 150 -1.30 7.58 -0.55
C LEU A 150 -2.36 7.95 -1.58
N ARG A 151 -3.03 6.97 -2.18
CA ARG A 151 -4.12 7.22 -3.15
C ARG A 151 -5.26 8.04 -2.54
N TYR A 152 -5.62 7.76 -1.29
CA TYR A 152 -6.64 8.52 -0.57
C TYR A 152 -6.22 9.98 -0.39
N ALA A 153 -4.97 10.23 0.04
CA ALA A 153 -4.46 11.59 0.18
C ALA A 153 -4.34 12.32 -1.16
N GLU A 154 -3.88 11.65 -2.23
CA GLU A 154 -3.86 12.19 -3.59
C GLU A 154 -5.25 12.60 -4.08
N THR A 155 -6.25 11.75 -3.85
CA THR A 155 -7.64 12.02 -4.28
C THR A 155 -8.27 13.14 -3.48
N LEU A 156 -7.99 13.23 -2.17
CA LEU A 156 -8.39 14.40 -1.36
C LEU A 156 -7.77 15.70 -1.88
N LEU A 157 -6.48 15.65 -2.26
CA LEU A 157 -5.80 16.81 -2.85
C LEU A 157 -6.44 17.23 -4.17
N ALA A 158 -6.78 16.26 -5.05
CA ALA A 158 -7.48 16.50 -6.30
C ALA A 158 -8.89 17.08 -6.08
N ALA A 159 -9.59 16.63 -5.04
CA ALA A 159 -10.87 17.19 -4.61
C ALA A 159 -10.79 18.62 -4.04
N GLY A 160 -9.56 19.13 -3.81
CA GLY A 160 -9.34 20.43 -3.16
C GLY A 160 -9.46 20.39 -1.63
N GLU A 161 -9.58 19.22 -1.02
CA GLU A 161 -9.62 19.01 0.42
C GLU A 161 -8.21 19.00 1.05
N ILE A 162 -7.50 20.14 0.91
CA ILE A 162 -6.06 20.26 1.15
C ILE A 162 -5.66 19.86 2.58
N GLU A 163 -6.41 20.28 3.59
CA GLU A 163 -6.09 19.97 5.01
C GLU A 163 -6.33 18.48 5.31
N ALA A 164 -7.36 17.88 4.75
CA ALA A 164 -7.62 16.45 4.86
C ALA A 164 -6.53 15.63 4.15
N ALA A 165 -6.11 16.06 2.95
CA ALA A 165 -4.99 15.47 2.22
C ALA A 165 -3.69 15.51 3.03
N LEU A 166 -3.38 16.66 3.65
CA LEU A 166 -2.20 16.81 4.50
C LEU A 166 -2.24 15.88 5.71
N SER A 167 -3.39 15.77 6.36
CA SER A 167 -3.59 14.86 7.49
C SER A 167 -3.41 13.40 7.07
N ALA A 168 -3.99 13.01 5.95
CA ALA A 168 -3.89 11.66 5.41
C ALA A 168 -2.45 11.32 4.97
N ALA A 169 -1.74 12.26 4.32
CA ALA A 169 -0.37 12.10 3.87
C ALA A 169 0.64 11.97 5.02
N LYS A 170 0.35 12.53 6.20
CA LYS A 170 1.22 12.44 7.40
C LYS A 170 1.07 11.15 8.19
N SER A 171 0.22 10.22 7.77
CA SER A 171 0.09 8.93 8.44
C SER A 171 1.39 8.13 8.41
N THR A 172 1.59 7.28 9.42
CA THR A 172 2.77 6.40 9.47
C THR A 172 2.72 5.36 8.36
N MET A 173 3.80 5.26 7.61
CA MET A 173 3.96 4.32 6.49
C MET A 173 5.28 3.55 6.60
N PRO A 174 5.41 2.37 5.97
CA PRO A 174 6.70 1.70 5.81
C PRO A 174 7.71 2.58 5.09
N SER A 175 8.99 2.46 5.46
CA SER A 175 10.07 3.28 4.89
C SER A 175 10.22 3.17 3.36
N SER A 176 9.75 2.07 2.76
CA SER A 176 9.68 1.91 1.30
C SER A 176 8.78 2.93 0.61
N PHE A 177 7.79 3.48 1.30
CA PHE A 177 6.85 4.48 0.78
C PHE A 177 7.22 5.92 1.11
N GLU A 178 8.25 6.13 1.92
CA GLU A 178 8.63 7.45 2.43
C GLU A 178 8.94 8.45 1.30
N ALA A 179 9.61 8.03 0.23
CA ALA A 179 9.86 8.90 -0.93
C ALA A 179 8.56 9.37 -1.59
N SER A 180 7.58 8.49 -1.79
CA SER A 180 6.27 8.84 -2.34
C SER A 180 5.45 9.71 -1.40
N GLN A 181 5.56 9.46 -0.10
CA GLN A 181 4.93 10.29 0.94
C GLN A 181 5.49 11.72 0.93
N GLN A 182 6.81 11.86 0.87
CA GLN A 182 7.46 13.18 0.82
C GLN A 182 7.14 13.92 -0.49
N GLU A 183 7.08 13.23 -1.62
CA GLU A 183 6.65 13.82 -2.89
C GLU A 183 5.22 14.37 -2.78
N LEU A 184 4.28 13.58 -2.25
CA LEU A 184 2.89 14.01 -2.05
C LEU A 184 2.77 15.17 -1.07
N LEU A 185 3.56 15.19 0.02
CA LEU A 185 3.62 16.32 0.93
C LEU A 185 4.10 17.59 0.21
N GLY A 186 5.08 17.46 -0.70
CA GLY A 186 5.51 18.56 -1.56
C GLY A 186 4.38 19.10 -2.42
N ASP A 187 3.62 18.21 -3.09
CA ASP A 187 2.46 18.60 -3.91
C ASP A 187 1.39 19.35 -3.07
N ILE A 188 1.12 18.87 -1.86
CA ILE A 188 0.18 19.50 -0.92
C ILE A 188 0.68 20.89 -0.51
N TYR A 189 1.96 21.04 -0.16
CA TYR A 189 2.53 22.34 0.23
C TYR A 189 2.55 23.33 -0.95
N VAL A 190 2.76 22.87 -2.19
CA VAL A 190 2.59 23.71 -3.39
C VAL A 190 1.16 24.25 -3.45
N LYS A 191 0.14 23.41 -3.26
CA LYS A 191 -1.27 23.84 -3.23
C LYS A 191 -1.59 24.81 -2.09
N GLN A 192 -0.91 24.67 -0.95
CA GLN A 192 -1.00 25.60 0.18
C GLN A 192 -0.19 26.89 -0.05
N GLN A 193 0.53 27.04 -1.15
CA GLN A 193 1.46 28.15 -1.43
C GLN A 193 2.63 28.25 -0.43
N LYS A 194 2.96 27.15 0.24
CA LYS A 194 4.07 27.00 1.20
C LYS A 194 5.32 26.52 0.45
N ARG A 195 5.97 27.47 -0.25
CA ARG A 195 7.06 27.16 -1.17
C ARG A 195 8.25 26.50 -0.48
N GLU A 196 8.64 26.98 0.69
CA GLU A 196 9.81 26.46 1.40
C GLU A 196 9.59 25.01 1.90
N GLU A 197 8.40 24.74 2.45
CA GLU A 197 8.01 23.40 2.89
C GLU A 197 7.91 22.44 1.69
N ALA A 198 7.42 22.90 0.54
CA ALA A 198 7.37 22.11 -0.70
C ALA A 198 8.78 21.74 -1.18
N ILE A 199 9.72 22.72 -1.19
CA ILE A 199 11.12 22.50 -1.53
C ILE A 199 11.75 21.46 -0.61
N GLN A 200 11.54 21.58 0.70
CA GLN A 200 12.08 20.63 1.66
C GLN A 200 11.53 19.23 1.45
N ALA A 201 10.22 19.08 1.23
CA ALA A 201 9.58 17.80 1.01
C ALA A 201 10.08 17.11 -0.27
N TYR A 202 10.17 17.84 -1.39
CA TYR A 202 10.71 17.29 -2.63
C TYR A 202 12.20 16.92 -2.52
N ASN A 203 13.01 17.72 -1.83
CA ASN A 203 14.42 17.37 -1.58
C ASN A 203 14.52 16.08 -0.75
N ASN A 204 13.70 15.92 0.29
CA ASN A 204 13.66 14.69 1.08
C ASN A 204 13.28 13.48 0.21
N ALA A 205 12.26 13.62 -0.65
CA ALA A 205 11.87 12.56 -1.58
C ALA A 205 13.01 12.20 -2.53
N TRP A 206 13.69 13.20 -3.09
CA TRP A 206 14.80 13.01 -4.02
C TRP A 206 15.98 12.29 -3.37
N GLU A 207 16.37 12.67 -2.14
CA GLU A 207 17.45 12.03 -1.40
C GLU A 207 17.16 10.56 -1.07
N LEU A 208 15.90 10.25 -0.72
CA LEU A 208 15.48 8.87 -0.51
C LEU A 208 15.57 8.02 -1.79
N LEU A 209 15.18 8.58 -2.93
CA LEU A 209 15.29 7.93 -4.23
C LEU A 209 16.76 7.78 -4.66
N ARG A 210 17.58 8.83 -4.45
CA ARG A 210 19.03 8.81 -4.74
C ARG A 210 19.75 7.71 -3.97
N THR A 211 19.43 7.55 -2.69
CA THR A 211 19.97 6.47 -1.84
C THR A 211 19.64 5.08 -2.38
N ARG A 212 18.49 4.92 -3.05
CA ARG A 212 18.04 3.67 -3.66
C ARG A 212 18.45 3.52 -5.13
N GLN A 213 19.12 4.54 -5.70
CA GLN A 213 19.45 4.62 -7.12
C GLN A 213 18.19 4.57 -8.03
N GLU A 214 17.06 5.07 -7.54
CA GLU A 214 15.80 5.14 -8.26
C GLU A 214 15.61 6.52 -8.90
N THR A 215 15.27 6.57 -10.19
CA THR A 215 14.99 7.82 -10.89
C THR A 215 13.48 8.06 -10.98
N ARG A 216 13.04 9.31 -10.77
CA ARG A 216 11.65 9.71 -10.90
C ARG A 216 11.55 11.05 -11.63
N SER A 217 11.40 10.98 -12.97
CA SER A 217 11.42 12.15 -13.84
C SER A 217 10.34 13.19 -13.50
N VAL A 218 9.15 12.74 -13.05
CA VAL A 218 8.08 13.64 -12.64
C VAL A 218 8.46 14.47 -11.43
N LEU A 219 9.13 13.86 -10.43
CA LEU A 219 9.62 14.60 -9.26
C LEU A 219 10.70 15.61 -9.67
N ALA A 220 11.61 15.26 -10.57
CA ALA A 220 12.60 16.20 -11.10
C ALA A 220 11.94 17.43 -11.73
N LEU A 221 10.93 17.24 -12.59
CA LEU A 221 10.16 18.34 -13.20
C LEU A 221 9.44 19.21 -12.16
N LYS A 222 8.89 18.60 -11.10
CA LYS A 222 8.27 19.33 -9.98
C LYS A 222 9.29 20.20 -9.25
N MET A 223 10.49 19.66 -8.99
CA MET A 223 11.61 20.40 -8.36
C MET A 223 12.06 21.56 -9.24
N GLU A 224 12.28 21.32 -10.53
CA GLU A 224 12.66 22.35 -11.51
C GLU A 224 11.62 23.48 -11.59
N SER A 225 10.32 23.16 -11.50
CA SER A 225 9.25 24.16 -11.49
C SER A 225 9.34 25.11 -10.28
N LEU A 226 9.97 24.69 -9.20
CA LEU A 226 10.27 25.50 -8.03
C LEU A 226 11.67 26.13 -8.07
N GLY A 227 12.41 25.98 -9.19
CA GLY A 227 13.76 26.50 -9.35
C GLY A 227 14.85 25.69 -8.66
N ILE A 228 14.58 24.41 -8.36
CA ILE A 228 15.57 23.49 -7.79
C ILE A 228 16.13 22.63 -8.92
N VAL A 229 17.44 22.55 -9.00
CA VAL A 229 18.11 21.59 -9.88
C VAL A 229 18.45 20.36 -9.05
N PRO A 230 17.76 19.20 -9.30
CA PRO A 230 18.04 17.99 -8.52
C PRO A 230 19.45 17.47 -8.80
N GLU A 231 20.13 17.00 -7.76
CA GLU A 231 21.43 16.36 -7.94
C GLU A 231 21.29 15.06 -8.75
N PRO A 232 22.19 14.78 -9.72
CA PRO A 232 22.08 13.59 -10.56
C PRO A 232 22.22 12.31 -9.75
N ILE A 233 21.43 11.29 -10.10
CA ILE A 233 21.54 9.95 -9.53
C ILE A 233 22.67 9.22 -10.25
N SER A 234 23.58 8.61 -9.51
CA SER A 234 24.93 8.18 -9.96
C SER A 234 24.96 7.22 -11.17
N GLU A 235 23.90 6.48 -11.46
CA GLU A 235 23.83 5.67 -12.69
C GLU A 235 23.82 6.50 -13.97
N GLN A 236 23.21 7.66 -13.98
CA GLN A 236 23.23 8.57 -15.14
C GLN A 236 24.59 9.24 -15.32
N ALA A 237 25.29 9.54 -14.24
CA ALA A 237 26.64 10.12 -14.31
C ALA A 237 27.65 9.16 -14.92
N SER A 238 27.55 7.85 -14.65
CA SER A 238 28.45 6.84 -15.21
C SER A 238 28.23 6.60 -16.72
N LEU A 239 26.99 6.69 -17.20
CA LEU A 239 26.66 6.54 -18.61
C LEU A 239 27.07 7.77 -19.43
N ILE A 240 26.92 8.97 -18.87
CA ILE A 240 27.35 10.21 -19.52
C ILE A 240 28.89 10.30 -19.60
N GLN A 241 29.60 9.88 -18.53
CA GLN A 241 31.05 9.79 -18.52
C GLN A 241 31.60 8.71 -19.47
N ALA A 242 30.92 7.55 -19.55
CA ALA A 242 31.30 6.49 -20.48
C ALA A 242 31.09 6.89 -21.94
N SER A 243 30.09 7.68 -22.28
CA SER A 243 29.86 8.22 -23.62
C SER A 243 30.83 9.34 -23.99
N ALA A 244 31.21 10.20 -23.02
CA ALA A 244 32.20 11.28 -23.22
C ALA A 244 33.65 10.79 -23.29
N SER A 245 33.95 9.58 -22.80
CA SER A 245 35.28 8.97 -22.89
C SER A 245 35.46 8.06 -24.13
N ALA A 246 34.39 7.88 -24.93
CA ALA A 246 34.40 7.08 -26.15
C ALA A 246 34.48 7.91 -27.44
N GLU A 247 34.55 9.25 -27.36
CA GLU A 247 34.91 10.19 -28.41
C GLU A 247 36.37 10.65 -28.27
#